data_cd30fe37ca4800552aee3606c451cfc9
#
_entry.id   cd30fe37ca4800552aee3606c451cfc9
#
_cell.length_a   1.000
_cell.length_b   1.000
_cell.length_c   1.000
_cell.angle_alpha   90.00
_cell.angle_beta   90.00
_cell.angle_gamma   90.00
#
_symmetry.space_group_name_H-M   'P 1'
#
loop_
_entity.id
_entity.type
_entity.pdbx_description
1 polymer ?
#
loop_
_entity_poly.entity_id
_entity_poly.type
_entity_poly.pdbx_seq_one_letter_code
_entity_poly.pdbx_strand_id
1 'polypeptide(L)'
;MSQESPKPTIQMSCASVPLVHEVEVLDEAGRRKLTHIPGERSLTIYLDKREVVTLMTLGGAPEALVLGYLRNQRLVESPDDIESIQVDWETDSAAVKTRRSKVDIDALTSKRVVTTGCGQGTMFGGLIEEMAEIRLPDGPQLTQEAIIALVEGVRVHDTIYKKSGSVHACAVFEREGGHGVRLLHFIEDVGRHNAVDSISGLMWLANRSGRDLMFFTTGRLTSEMVIKGAQMGIPVLLTR
;
A
#
# COMPACT_ATOMS: atom_id res chain seq x y z
N MET A 1 7.67 -36.81 10.91
CA MET A 1 6.64 -35.78 10.69
C MET A 1 6.91 -34.66 11.68
N SER A 2 7.63 -33.62 11.24
CA SER A 2 7.91 -32.44 12.07
C SER A 2 6.61 -31.64 12.15
N GLN A 3 6.03 -31.50 13.33
CA GLN A 3 4.94 -30.55 13.58
C GLN A 3 5.54 -29.16 13.43
N GLU A 4 5.26 -28.47 12.31
CA GLU A 4 5.50 -27.05 12.21
C GLU A 4 4.64 -26.37 13.31
N SER A 5 5.33 -25.69 14.22
CA SER A 5 4.65 -24.84 15.19
C SER A 5 3.80 -23.80 14.43
N PRO A 6 2.55 -23.55 14.86
CA PRO A 6 1.72 -22.54 14.18
C PRO A 6 2.47 -21.21 14.15
N LYS A 7 2.53 -20.60 12.96
CA LYS A 7 3.16 -19.29 12.79
C LYS A 7 2.49 -18.29 13.74
N PRO A 8 3.26 -17.43 14.42
CA PRO A 8 2.70 -16.45 15.31
C PRO A 8 1.81 -15.47 14.53
N THR A 9 0.57 -15.32 14.96
CA THR A 9 -0.39 -14.39 14.35
C THR A 9 -0.11 -12.97 14.84
N ILE A 10 -0.14 -11.99 13.93
CA ILE A 10 -0.08 -10.56 14.28
C ILE A 10 -1.41 -10.17 14.91
N GLN A 11 -1.38 -9.56 16.10
CA GLN A 11 -2.57 -8.95 16.70
C GLN A 11 -2.82 -7.60 16.04
N MET A 12 -3.95 -7.44 15.37
CA MET A 12 -4.30 -6.20 14.68
C MET A 12 -5.61 -5.63 15.20
N SER A 13 -5.67 -4.30 15.27
CA SER A 13 -6.95 -3.60 15.34
C SER A 13 -7.76 -3.85 14.05
N CYS A 14 -9.03 -3.49 14.07
CA CYS A 14 -9.88 -3.43 12.89
C CYS A 14 -10.41 -2.01 12.78
N ALA A 15 -9.48 -1.05 12.66
CA ALA A 15 -9.82 0.36 12.66
C ALA A 15 -10.41 0.76 11.30
N SER A 16 -11.65 1.22 11.30
CA SER A 16 -12.32 1.68 10.10
C SER A 16 -12.88 3.08 10.30
N VAL A 17 -12.88 3.87 9.21
CA VAL A 17 -13.38 5.24 9.19
C VAL A 17 -14.11 5.50 7.88
N PRO A 18 -15.04 6.50 7.83
CA PRO A 18 -15.60 6.93 6.56
C PRO A 18 -14.52 7.44 5.62
N LEU A 19 -14.47 6.93 4.38
CA LEU A 19 -13.48 7.28 3.38
C LEU A 19 -13.84 8.52 2.57
N VAL A 20 -15.10 8.92 2.63
CA VAL A 20 -15.63 10.11 1.98
C VAL A 20 -16.56 10.84 2.93
N HIS A 21 -16.64 12.16 2.78
CA HIS A 21 -17.60 13.01 3.47
C HIS A 21 -18.52 13.67 2.45
N GLU A 22 -19.82 13.74 2.76
CA GLU A 22 -20.77 14.52 2.01
C GLU A 22 -20.74 15.97 2.49
N VAL A 23 -20.60 16.90 1.55
CA VAL A 23 -20.53 18.33 1.84
C VAL A 23 -21.43 19.10 0.89
N GLU A 24 -21.98 20.21 1.36
CA GLU A 24 -22.70 21.15 0.52
C GLU A 24 -21.71 22.13 -0.12
N VAL A 25 -21.78 22.27 -1.43
CA VAL A 25 -20.96 23.20 -2.20
C VAL A 25 -21.83 24.12 -3.06
N LEU A 26 -21.27 25.26 -3.47
CA LEU A 26 -21.86 26.12 -4.49
C LEU A 26 -21.25 25.82 -5.85
N ASP A 27 -22.08 25.65 -6.86
CA ASP A 27 -21.62 25.54 -8.24
C ASP A 27 -21.30 26.93 -8.83
N GLU A 28 -20.84 27.00 -10.06
CA GLU A 28 -20.48 28.21 -10.79
C GLU A 28 -21.67 29.15 -11.01
N ALA A 29 -22.88 28.65 -10.87
CA ALA A 29 -24.13 29.44 -10.94
C ALA A 29 -24.66 29.87 -9.54
N GLY A 30 -23.90 29.58 -8.47
CA GLY A 30 -24.31 29.87 -7.10
C GLY A 30 -25.37 28.93 -6.53
N ARG A 31 -25.67 27.83 -7.18
CA ARG A 31 -26.63 26.82 -6.70
C ARG A 31 -26.00 25.86 -5.72
N ARG A 32 -26.69 25.58 -4.64
CA ARG A 32 -26.25 24.57 -3.66
C ARG A 32 -26.41 23.16 -4.21
N LYS A 33 -25.41 22.34 -4.06
CA LYS A 33 -25.47 20.89 -4.35
C LYS A 33 -24.66 20.09 -3.33
N LEU A 34 -25.10 18.87 -3.06
CA LEU A 34 -24.34 17.91 -2.29
C LEU A 34 -23.28 17.24 -3.18
N THR A 35 -22.09 17.09 -2.66
CA THR A 35 -20.99 16.37 -3.32
C THR A 35 -20.18 15.60 -2.26
N HIS A 36 -19.33 14.70 -2.72
CA HIS A 36 -18.45 13.95 -1.83
C HIS A 36 -17.02 14.44 -1.97
N ILE A 37 -16.32 14.52 -0.85
CA ILE A 37 -14.89 14.80 -0.80
C ILE A 37 -14.16 13.64 -0.12
N PRO A 38 -12.86 13.36 -0.44
CA PRO A 38 -12.07 12.35 0.27
C PRO A 38 -11.93 12.67 1.74
N GLY A 39 -12.04 11.64 2.60
CA GLY A 39 -11.88 11.76 4.05
C GLY A 39 -10.41 11.67 4.47
N GLU A 40 -9.56 12.56 3.92
CA GLU A 40 -8.13 12.57 4.20
C GLU A 40 -7.84 12.86 5.67
N ARG A 41 -6.92 12.07 6.26
CA ARG A 41 -6.49 12.20 7.66
C ARG A 41 -5.04 11.82 7.85
N SER A 42 -4.42 12.31 8.93
CA SER A 42 -3.08 11.92 9.32
C SER A 42 -3.07 10.55 9.98
N LEU A 43 -1.96 9.82 9.83
CA LEU A 43 -1.67 8.60 10.56
C LEU A 43 -0.18 8.58 10.91
N THR A 44 0.15 8.77 12.18
CA THR A 44 1.53 8.74 12.67
C THR A 44 1.89 7.33 13.09
N ILE A 45 2.91 6.76 12.46
CA ILE A 45 3.39 5.40 12.74
C ILE A 45 4.47 5.43 13.80
N TYR A 46 4.26 4.67 14.87
CA TYR A 46 5.24 4.42 15.94
C TYR A 46 5.68 2.96 15.89
N LEU A 47 6.99 2.71 15.79
CA LEU A 47 7.60 1.39 15.88
C LEU A 47 8.37 1.29 17.20
N ASP A 48 7.96 0.36 18.08
CA ASP A 48 8.52 0.18 19.42
C ASP A 48 8.66 1.51 20.19
N LYS A 49 7.59 2.33 20.18
CA LYS A 49 7.46 3.65 20.83
C LYS A 49 8.25 4.80 20.17
N ARG A 50 8.93 4.56 19.04
CA ARG A 50 9.62 5.61 18.28
C ARG A 50 8.78 6.03 17.09
N GLU A 51 8.63 7.33 16.93
CA GLU A 51 7.97 7.89 15.75
C GLU A 51 8.81 7.64 14.50
N VAL A 52 8.17 7.08 13.47
CA VAL A 52 8.79 6.77 12.18
C VAL A 52 8.38 7.78 11.11
N VAL A 53 7.09 8.00 10.94
CA VAL A 53 6.53 8.86 9.90
C VAL A 53 5.08 9.20 10.20
N THR A 54 4.62 10.34 9.68
CA THR A 54 3.18 10.66 9.56
C THR A 54 2.79 10.59 8.09
N LEU A 55 1.78 9.78 7.77
CA LEU A 55 1.21 9.63 6.44
C LEU A 55 -0.14 10.34 6.36
N MET A 56 -0.43 10.97 5.22
CA MET A 56 -1.78 11.45 4.89
C MET A 56 -2.49 10.36 4.09
N THR A 57 -3.59 9.83 4.61
CA THR A 57 -4.27 8.64 4.05
C THR A 57 -5.80 8.77 4.14
N LEU A 58 -6.53 7.97 3.38
CA LEU A 58 -7.97 7.79 3.57
C LEU A 58 -8.30 6.90 4.78
N GLY A 59 -7.38 6.05 5.20
CA GLY A 59 -7.61 5.10 6.28
C GLY A 59 -8.45 3.88 5.90
N GLY A 60 -8.47 3.49 4.62
CA GLY A 60 -9.29 2.36 4.14
C GLY A 60 -8.76 0.98 4.56
N ALA A 61 -7.47 0.85 4.76
CA ALA A 61 -6.82 -0.38 5.23
C ALA A 61 -5.57 -0.01 6.06
N PRO A 62 -5.76 0.64 7.22
CA PRO A 62 -4.67 1.30 7.92
C PRO A 62 -3.62 0.32 8.45
N GLU A 63 -4.02 -0.84 8.97
CA GLU A 63 -3.08 -1.86 9.47
C GLU A 63 -2.23 -2.44 8.32
N ALA A 64 -2.85 -2.65 7.15
CA ALA A 64 -2.14 -3.10 5.96
C ALA A 64 -1.20 -2.03 5.42
N LEU A 65 -1.61 -0.75 5.45
CA LEU A 65 -0.77 0.39 5.10
C LEU A 65 0.48 0.44 5.99
N VAL A 66 0.29 0.35 7.31
CA VAL A 66 1.39 0.36 8.28
C VAL A 66 2.35 -0.80 8.03
N LEU A 67 1.83 -2.02 7.90
CA LEU A 67 2.63 -3.21 7.65
C LEU A 67 3.43 -3.11 6.35
N GLY A 68 2.77 -2.67 5.27
CA GLY A 68 3.41 -2.54 3.96
C GLY A 68 4.42 -1.41 3.91
N TYR A 69 4.16 -0.29 4.60
CA TYR A 69 5.13 0.77 4.76
C TYR A 69 6.41 0.25 5.45
N LEU A 70 6.28 -0.43 6.58
CA LEU A 70 7.42 -0.98 7.32
C LEU A 70 8.22 -1.98 6.46
N ARG A 71 7.52 -2.85 5.71
CA ARG A 71 8.14 -3.75 4.74
C ARG A 71 8.93 -3.01 3.67
N ASN A 72 8.27 -2.08 2.97
CA ASN A 72 8.85 -1.39 1.82
C ASN A 72 9.98 -0.43 2.20
N GLN A 73 9.99 0.04 3.46
CA GLN A 73 11.10 0.80 4.05
C GLN A 73 12.15 -0.10 4.71
N ARG A 74 11.95 -1.44 4.69
CA ARG A 74 12.84 -2.44 5.32
C ARG A 74 13.09 -2.20 6.81
N LEU A 75 12.10 -1.64 7.48
CA LEU A 75 12.12 -1.45 8.93
C LEU A 75 11.80 -2.75 9.67
N VAL A 76 11.21 -3.73 8.96
CA VAL A 76 11.00 -5.11 9.43
C VAL A 76 11.29 -6.08 8.28
N GLU A 77 11.85 -7.25 8.61
CA GLU A 77 12.26 -8.25 7.62
C GLU A 77 11.18 -9.28 7.34
N SER A 78 10.36 -9.56 8.35
CA SER A 78 9.30 -10.57 8.28
C SER A 78 8.05 -10.10 9.02
N PRO A 79 6.84 -10.47 8.56
CA PRO A 79 5.64 -10.26 9.33
C PRO A 79 5.68 -11.00 10.68
N ASP A 80 6.46 -12.07 10.78
CA ASP A 80 6.64 -12.84 12.01
C ASP A 80 7.40 -12.05 13.10
N ASP A 81 8.11 -10.98 12.74
CA ASP A 81 8.79 -10.10 13.69
C ASP A 81 7.81 -9.17 14.42
N ILE A 82 6.60 -9.02 13.90
CA ILE A 82 5.59 -8.12 14.47
C ILE A 82 4.68 -8.89 15.44
N GLU A 83 4.55 -8.34 16.64
CA GLU A 83 3.62 -8.84 17.66
C GLU A 83 2.23 -8.25 17.46
N SER A 84 2.15 -6.91 17.31
CA SER A 84 0.88 -6.21 17.15
C SER A 84 0.97 -4.95 16.32
N ILE A 85 -0.15 -4.59 15.69
CA ILE A 85 -0.41 -3.31 15.03
C ILE A 85 -1.73 -2.78 15.57
N GLN A 86 -1.70 -1.66 16.27
CA GLN A 86 -2.87 -1.01 16.85
C GLN A 86 -3.02 0.38 16.24
N VAL A 87 -4.12 0.59 15.55
CA VAL A 87 -4.49 1.88 14.96
C VAL A 87 -5.57 2.51 15.80
N ASP A 88 -5.38 3.76 16.14
CA ASP A 88 -6.31 4.58 16.91
C ASP A 88 -6.55 5.91 16.18
N TRP A 89 -7.77 6.09 15.70
CA TRP A 89 -8.17 7.30 14.98
C TRP A 89 -8.56 8.47 15.90
N GLU A 90 -8.66 8.26 17.20
CA GLU A 90 -8.84 9.37 18.15
C GLU A 90 -7.53 10.14 18.35
N THR A 91 -6.42 9.45 18.22
CA THR A 91 -5.06 10.00 18.35
C THR A 91 -4.31 10.09 17.02
N ASP A 92 -4.96 9.71 15.91
CA ASP A 92 -4.36 9.65 14.58
C ASP A 92 -3.03 8.88 14.56
N SER A 93 -2.97 7.77 15.28
CA SER A 93 -1.73 7.02 15.48
C SER A 93 -1.85 5.53 15.21
N ALA A 94 -0.72 4.92 14.84
CA ALA A 94 -0.54 3.49 14.70
C ALA A 94 0.66 3.04 15.54
N ALA A 95 0.42 2.24 16.56
CA ALA A 95 1.45 1.65 17.40
C ALA A 95 1.79 0.24 16.90
N VAL A 96 3.03 0.03 16.50
CA VAL A 96 3.59 -1.26 16.11
C VAL A 96 4.53 -1.75 17.18
N LYS A 97 4.31 -2.97 17.65
CA LYS A 97 5.19 -3.65 18.59
C LYS A 97 5.85 -4.84 17.91
N THR A 98 7.19 -4.92 18.03
CA THR A 98 7.95 -6.07 17.54
C THR A 98 8.12 -7.14 18.63
N ARG A 99 8.29 -8.40 18.22
CA ARG A 99 8.54 -9.54 19.14
C ARG A 99 9.95 -9.50 19.72
N ARG A 100 10.89 -8.89 18.99
CA ARG A 100 12.28 -8.74 19.41
C ARG A 100 12.73 -7.35 19.02
N SER A 101 12.94 -6.47 19.97
CA SER A 101 13.51 -5.13 19.76
C SER A 101 14.95 -5.25 19.24
N LYS A 102 15.13 -5.47 17.94
CA LYS A 102 16.44 -5.57 17.28
C LYS A 102 16.67 -4.49 16.23
N VAL A 103 15.64 -3.70 15.94
CA VAL A 103 15.72 -2.70 14.86
C VAL A 103 16.39 -1.46 15.43
N ASP A 104 17.60 -1.15 14.96
CA ASP A 104 18.23 0.15 15.20
C ASP A 104 17.56 1.19 14.29
N ILE A 105 16.40 1.68 14.73
CA ILE A 105 15.59 2.66 14.00
C ILE A 105 16.41 3.94 13.75
N ASP A 106 17.27 4.33 14.66
CA ASP A 106 18.08 5.55 14.53
C ASP A 106 19.10 5.41 13.40
N ALA A 107 19.75 4.25 13.28
CA ALA A 107 20.65 3.97 12.16
C ALA A 107 19.92 3.92 10.81
N LEU A 108 18.75 3.30 10.75
CA LEU A 108 17.96 3.16 9.53
C LEU A 108 17.30 4.48 9.09
N THR A 109 16.87 5.32 10.03
CA THR A 109 16.22 6.61 9.73
C THR A 109 17.19 7.77 9.56
N SER A 110 18.48 7.61 9.92
CA SER A 110 19.50 8.66 9.82
C SER A 110 19.78 9.13 8.38
N LYS A 111 19.54 8.29 7.37
CA LYS A 111 19.77 8.57 5.97
C LYS A 111 18.43 8.73 5.20
N ARG A 112 17.69 9.78 5.51
CA ARG A 112 16.46 10.08 4.75
C ARG A 112 16.80 10.70 3.40
N VAL A 113 16.35 10.10 2.33
CA VAL A 113 16.37 10.68 0.97
C VAL A 113 14.95 11.10 0.61
N VAL A 114 14.76 12.39 0.34
CA VAL A 114 13.47 12.92 -0.15
C VAL A 114 13.40 12.63 -1.64
N THR A 115 12.46 11.78 -2.04
CA THR A 115 12.20 11.52 -3.47
C THR A 115 11.22 12.54 -4.04
N THR A 116 11.41 12.94 -5.29
CA THR A 116 10.58 13.92 -5.99
C THR A 116 9.19 13.37 -6.29
N GLY A 117 8.17 13.85 -5.59
CA GLY A 117 6.77 13.57 -5.92
C GLY A 117 5.85 13.61 -4.72
N CYS A 118 5.08 14.67 -4.58
CA CYS A 118 3.99 14.83 -3.60
C CYS A 118 4.38 14.61 -2.12
N GLY A 119 5.46 15.22 -1.65
CA GLY A 119 5.76 15.46 -0.22
C GLY A 119 5.94 14.25 0.71
N GLN A 120 5.62 13.03 0.28
CA GLN A 120 5.63 11.83 1.14
C GLN A 120 6.59 10.71 0.66
N GLY A 121 7.31 10.92 -0.44
CA GLY A 121 8.30 9.98 -0.93
C GLY A 121 9.60 10.05 -0.12
N THR A 122 9.56 9.59 1.13
CA THR A 122 10.79 9.42 1.92
C THR A 122 11.23 7.96 1.80
N MET A 123 12.38 7.74 1.16
CA MET A 123 13.07 6.45 1.16
C MET A 123 14.31 6.54 2.05
N PHE A 124 14.58 5.52 2.82
CA PHE A 124 15.81 5.43 3.57
C PHE A 124 16.97 5.05 2.64
N GLY A 125 18.10 5.76 2.72
CA GLY A 125 19.14 5.83 1.68
C GLY A 125 19.88 4.54 1.34
N GLY A 126 19.66 3.41 2.03
CA GLY A 126 20.23 2.12 1.67
C GLY A 126 19.45 1.36 0.59
N LEU A 127 18.20 1.76 0.31
CA LEU A 127 17.29 1.00 -0.58
C LEU A 127 17.71 1.02 -2.05
N ILE A 128 18.37 2.08 -2.51
CA ILE A 128 18.78 2.20 -3.92
C ILE A 128 19.95 1.26 -4.24
N GLU A 129 20.90 1.13 -3.32
CA GLU A 129 22.06 0.25 -3.49
C GLU A 129 21.67 -1.23 -3.51
N GLU A 130 20.72 -1.61 -2.66
CA GLU A 130 20.24 -2.98 -2.56
C GLU A 130 19.31 -3.40 -3.71
N MET A 131 18.74 -2.43 -4.43
CA MET A 131 17.91 -2.71 -5.62
C MET A 131 18.67 -3.44 -6.72
N ALA A 132 19.96 -3.20 -6.88
CA ALA A 132 20.78 -3.88 -7.87
C ALA A 132 20.85 -5.40 -7.63
N GLU A 133 20.53 -5.85 -6.42
CA GLU A 133 20.54 -7.27 -6.03
C GLU A 133 19.19 -7.96 -6.22
N ILE A 134 18.10 -7.19 -6.39
CA ILE A 134 16.77 -7.79 -6.59
C ILE A 134 16.74 -8.52 -7.93
N ARG A 135 16.44 -9.80 -7.90
CA ARG A 135 16.17 -10.61 -9.08
C ARG A 135 14.68 -10.86 -9.18
N LEU A 136 14.05 -10.24 -10.17
CA LEU A 136 12.65 -10.50 -10.45
C LEU A 136 12.50 -11.85 -11.13
N PRO A 137 11.43 -12.60 -10.82
CA PRO A 137 11.09 -13.82 -11.55
C PRO A 137 10.67 -13.46 -12.99
N ASP A 138 10.70 -14.46 -13.87
CA ASP A 138 10.02 -14.35 -15.16
C ASP A 138 8.53 -14.09 -14.91
N GLY A 139 8.03 -13.01 -15.49
CA GLY A 139 6.65 -12.60 -15.28
C GLY A 139 5.66 -13.40 -16.13
N PRO A 140 4.36 -13.31 -15.83
CA PRO A 140 3.33 -13.88 -16.67
C PRO A 140 3.39 -13.23 -18.07
N GLN A 141 3.21 -14.04 -19.12
CA GLN A 141 3.09 -13.48 -20.47
C GLN A 141 1.85 -12.61 -20.55
N LEU A 142 2.05 -11.36 -20.96
CA LEU A 142 0.96 -10.42 -21.18
C LEU A 142 0.47 -10.49 -22.62
N THR A 143 -0.81 -10.79 -22.80
CA THR A 143 -1.50 -10.61 -24.08
C THR A 143 -2.30 -9.31 -24.05
N GLN A 144 -2.64 -8.79 -25.23
CA GLN A 144 -3.47 -7.59 -25.32
C GLN A 144 -4.81 -7.79 -24.63
N GLU A 145 -5.41 -8.97 -24.78
CA GLU A 145 -6.69 -9.33 -24.16
C GLU A 145 -6.60 -9.33 -22.63
N ALA A 146 -5.50 -9.83 -22.07
CA ALA A 146 -5.27 -9.81 -20.61
C ALA A 146 -5.14 -8.37 -20.09
N ILE A 147 -4.46 -7.49 -20.82
CA ILE A 147 -4.36 -6.06 -20.46
C ILE A 147 -5.73 -5.39 -20.51
N ILE A 148 -6.53 -5.65 -21.57
CA ILE A 148 -7.88 -5.11 -21.69
C ILE A 148 -8.76 -5.61 -20.54
N ALA A 149 -8.75 -6.91 -20.25
CA ALA A 149 -9.52 -7.50 -19.16
C ALA A 149 -9.13 -6.90 -17.78
N LEU A 150 -7.83 -6.65 -17.55
CA LEU A 150 -7.35 -6.01 -16.35
C LEU A 150 -7.88 -4.57 -16.21
N VAL A 151 -7.80 -3.78 -17.27
CA VAL A 151 -8.31 -2.39 -17.28
C VAL A 151 -9.82 -2.36 -17.06
N GLU A 152 -10.55 -3.26 -17.68
CA GLU A 152 -12.01 -3.39 -17.51
C GLU A 152 -12.35 -3.84 -16.08
N GLY A 153 -11.59 -4.77 -15.50
CA GLY A 153 -11.72 -5.21 -14.11
C GLY A 153 -11.62 -4.05 -13.12
N VAL A 154 -10.73 -3.09 -13.35
CA VAL A 154 -10.65 -1.86 -12.53
C VAL A 154 -11.86 -0.95 -12.75
N ARG A 155 -12.35 -0.82 -14.00
CA ARG A 155 -13.43 0.12 -14.35
C ARG A 155 -14.78 -0.25 -13.77
N VAL A 156 -15.05 -1.55 -13.55
CA VAL A 156 -16.35 -2.02 -13.01
C VAL A 156 -16.46 -1.81 -11.50
N HIS A 157 -15.34 -1.59 -10.78
CA HIS A 157 -15.40 -1.31 -9.36
C HIS A 157 -16.09 0.02 -9.07
N ASP A 158 -17.01 0.01 -8.08
CA ASP A 158 -17.57 1.23 -7.50
C ASP A 158 -16.50 1.85 -6.59
N THR A 159 -15.83 2.84 -7.11
CA THR A 159 -14.61 3.39 -6.53
C THR A 159 -14.89 4.74 -5.86
N ILE A 160 -14.06 5.07 -4.87
CA ILE A 160 -14.06 6.39 -4.21
C ILE A 160 -13.77 7.48 -5.26
N TYR A 161 -12.89 7.18 -6.23
CA TYR A 161 -12.59 8.09 -7.34
C TYR A 161 -13.84 8.52 -8.11
N LYS A 162 -14.79 7.60 -8.36
CA LYS A 162 -16.05 7.93 -9.04
C LYS A 162 -16.96 8.85 -8.20
N LYS A 163 -16.86 8.76 -6.87
CA LYS A 163 -17.69 9.55 -5.94
C LYS A 163 -17.11 10.92 -5.66
N SER A 164 -15.83 11.01 -5.40
CA SER A 164 -15.18 12.22 -4.87
C SER A 164 -14.02 12.74 -5.71
N GLY A 165 -13.49 11.93 -6.67
CA GLY A 165 -12.23 12.29 -7.36
C GLY A 165 -11.03 12.26 -6.40
N SER A 166 -9.91 12.86 -6.83
CA SER A 166 -8.73 13.20 -6.00
C SER A 166 -8.07 12.05 -5.24
N VAL A 167 -8.23 10.81 -5.71
CA VAL A 167 -7.57 9.62 -5.16
C VAL A 167 -6.85 8.83 -6.26
N HIS A 168 -5.90 8.01 -5.84
CA HIS A 168 -5.19 7.07 -6.67
C HIS A 168 -5.58 5.65 -6.30
N ALA A 169 -5.73 4.78 -7.31
CA ALA A 169 -5.95 3.36 -7.10
C ALA A 169 -4.69 2.56 -7.40
N CYS A 170 -4.46 1.53 -6.58
CA CYS A 170 -3.55 0.43 -6.85
C CYS A 170 -4.32 -0.89 -6.79
N ALA A 171 -3.99 -1.80 -7.68
CA ALA A 171 -4.63 -3.11 -7.76
C ALA A 171 -3.61 -4.20 -8.06
N VAL A 172 -3.87 -5.40 -7.58
CA VAL A 172 -3.08 -6.59 -7.90
C VAL A 172 -3.99 -7.63 -8.52
N PHE A 173 -3.53 -8.16 -9.64
CA PHE A 173 -4.22 -9.18 -10.40
C PHE A 173 -3.38 -10.44 -10.52
N GLU A 174 -4.06 -11.56 -10.62
CA GLU A 174 -3.51 -12.87 -10.95
C GLU A 174 -4.02 -13.29 -12.31
N ARG A 175 -3.17 -14.00 -13.09
CA ARG A 175 -3.64 -14.63 -14.31
C ARG A 175 -4.53 -15.83 -14.00
N GLU A 176 -5.65 -15.89 -14.69
CA GLU A 176 -6.48 -17.10 -14.78
C GLU A 176 -6.26 -17.79 -16.14
N GLY A 177 -6.68 -19.04 -16.25
CA GLY A 177 -6.53 -19.80 -17.50
C GLY A 177 -7.06 -19.07 -18.73
N GLY A 178 -6.37 -19.19 -19.86
CA GLY A 178 -6.68 -18.47 -21.09
C GLY A 178 -6.22 -17.00 -21.00
N HIS A 179 -7.12 -16.05 -21.30
CA HIS A 179 -6.85 -14.61 -21.26
C HIS A 179 -7.44 -13.93 -20.00
N GLY A 180 -7.98 -14.72 -19.07
CA GLY A 180 -8.62 -14.22 -17.86
C GLY A 180 -7.62 -13.59 -16.88
N VAL A 181 -8.11 -12.60 -16.12
CA VAL A 181 -7.41 -12.01 -14.99
C VAL A 181 -8.37 -11.91 -13.80
N ARG A 182 -7.89 -12.22 -12.61
CA ARG A 182 -8.65 -12.11 -11.37
C ARG A 182 -8.07 -11.01 -10.50
N LEU A 183 -8.92 -10.08 -10.09
CA LEU A 183 -8.55 -9.07 -9.12
C LEU A 183 -8.40 -9.71 -7.74
N LEU A 184 -7.27 -9.49 -7.09
CA LEU A 184 -6.98 -9.96 -5.74
C LEU A 184 -7.19 -8.87 -4.71
N HIS A 185 -6.60 -7.71 -4.95
CA HIS A 185 -6.67 -6.55 -4.07
C HIS A 185 -6.87 -5.29 -4.88
N PHE A 186 -7.69 -4.39 -4.34
CA PHE A 186 -7.93 -3.06 -4.89
C PHE A 186 -7.94 -2.06 -3.74
N ILE A 187 -7.07 -1.06 -3.78
CA ILE A 187 -6.94 -0.03 -2.75
C ILE A 187 -6.96 1.33 -3.42
N GLU A 188 -7.77 2.22 -2.88
CA GLU A 188 -7.75 3.65 -3.18
C GLU A 188 -7.23 4.43 -1.98
N ASP A 189 -6.37 5.41 -2.24
CA ASP A 189 -5.86 6.33 -1.25
C ASP A 189 -5.58 7.70 -1.88
N VAL A 190 -5.50 8.77 -1.10
CA VAL A 190 -5.09 10.09 -1.56
C VAL A 190 -3.66 10.08 -2.08
N GLY A 191 -2.81 9.22 -1.52
CA GLY A 191 -1.43 8.98 -1.93
C GLY A 191 -1.24 7.65 -2.66
N ARG A 192 -0.74 7.66 -3.91
CA ARG A 192 -0.39 6.41 -4.62
C ARG A 192 0.63 5.55 -3.85
N HIS A 193 1.51 6.18 -3.07
CA HIS A 193 2.50 5.48 -2.24
C HIS A 193 1.83 4.72 -1.09
N ASN A 194 0.80 5.31 -0.47
CA ASN A 194 0.01 4.62 0.54
C ASN A 194 -0.76 3.44 -0.06
N ALA A 195 -1.35 3.65 -1.25
CA ALA A 195 -2.09 2.58 -1.92
C ALA A 195 -1.20 1.37 -2.23
N VAL A 196 0.04 1.58 -2.75
CA VAL A 196 0.97 0.47 -2.99
C VAL A 196 1.49 -0.15 -1.69
N ASP A 197 1.71 0.64 -0.63
CA ASP A 197 2.09 0.10 0.67
C ASP A 197 0.97 -0.76 1.25
N SER A 198 -0.27 -0.32 1.18
CA SER A 198 -1.42 -1.13 1.61
C SER A 198 -1.50 -2.47 0.85
N ILE A 199 -1.30 -2.46 -0.47
CA ILE A 199 -1.20 -3.70 -1.27
C ILE A 199 -0.07 -4.59 -0.76
N SER A 200 1.12 -4.02 -0.52
CA SER A 200 2.28 -4.76 0.00
C SER A 200 1.98 -5.43 1.34
N GLY A 201 1.31 -4.72 2.23
CA GLY A 201 0.87 -5.26 3.53
C GLY A 201 -0.14 -6.39 3.39
N LEU A 202 -1.15 -6.24 2.53
CA LEU A 202 -2.15 -7.28 2.25
C LEU A 202 -1.50 -8.54 1.68
N MET A 203 -0.54 -8.41 0.75
CA MET A 203 0.21 -9.53 0.21
C MET A 203 1.01 -10.25 1.30
N TRP A 204 1.62 -9.50 2.21
CA TRP A 204 2.37 -10.08 3.32
C TRP A 204 1.47 -10.85 4.28
N LEU A 205 0.32 -10.28 4.67
CA LEU A 205 -0.68 -10.95 5.52
C LEU A 205 -1.19 -12.25 4.88
N ALA A 206 -1.37 -12.24 3.55
CA ALA A 206 -1.79 -13.42 2.80
C ALA A 206 -0.63 -14.41 2.52
N ASN A 207 0.60 -14.11 2.96
CA ASN A 207 1.81 -14.88 2.62
C ASN A 207 1.92 -15.12 1.10
N ARG A 208 1.61 -14.10 0.30
CA ARG A 208 1.52 -14.23 -1.15
C ARG A 208 2.78 -13.73 -1.84
N SER A 209 3.35 -14.61 -2.70
CA SER A 209 4.43 -14.23 -3.62
C SER A 209 3.90 -13.34 -4.76
N GLY A 210 4.71 -12.39 -5.21
CA GLY A 210 4.41 -11.54 -6.36
C GLY A 210 4.72 -12.19 -7.73
N ARG A 211 5.33 -13.38 -7.77
CA ARG A 211 5.87 -14.02 -8.98
C ARG A 211 4.91 -14.04 -10.18
N ASP A 212 3.66 -14.40 -9.95
CA ASP A 212 2.65 -14.59 -11.00
C ASP A 212 1.62 -13.46 -11.01
N LEU A 213 1.96 -12.33 -10.36
CA LEU A 213 1.06 -11.21 -10.20
C LEU A 213 1.38 -10.06 -11.16
N MET A 214 0.36 -9.28 -11.43
CA MET A 214 0.42 -8.03 -12.17
C MET A 214 -0.07 -6.91 -11.28
N PHE A 215 0.69 -5.84 -11.18
CA PHE A 215 0.33 -4.65 -10.43
C PHE A 215 -0.15 -3.56 -11.38
N PHE A 216 -1.25 -2.92 -11.04
CA PHE A 216 -1.80 -1.79 -11.76
C PHE A 216 -1.93 -0.57 -10.85
N THR A 217 -1.66 0.61 -11.39
CA THR A 217 -1.91 1.88 -10.69
C THR A 217 -2.51 2.93 -11.62
N THR A 218 -3.37 3.78 -11.08
CA THR A 218 -3.82 5.00 -11.79
C THR A 218 -2.84 6.16 -11.63
N GLY A 219 -1.87 6.01 -10.73
CA GLY A 219 -0.80 6.98 -10.50
C GLY A 219 0.40 6.75 -11.42
N ARG A 220 1.30 7.73 -11.51
CA ARG A 220 2.56 7.61 -12.25
C ARG A 220 3.44 6.51 -11.66
N LEU A 221 4.10 5.73 -12.51
CA LEU A 221 5.18 4.81 -12.12
C LEU A 221 6.48 5.62 -11.94
N THR A 222 6.68 6.13 -10.73
CA THR A 222 7.95 6.76 -10.34
C THR A 222 8.96 5.69 -9.92
N SER A 223 10.24 6.05 -9.80
CA SER A 223 11.28 5.14 -9.31
C SER A 223 10.87 4.43 -8.02
N GLU A 224 10.31 5.14 -7.06
CA GLU A 224 9.83 4.57 -5.80
C GLU A 224 8.71 3.52 -6.00
N MET A 225 7.76 3.77 -6.91
CA MET A 225 6.71 2.80 -7.23
C MET A 225 7.29 1.53 -7.86
N VAL A 226 8.29 1.67 -8.73
CA VAL A 226 8.99 0.53 -9.35
C VAL A 226 9.77 -0.26 -8.29
N ILE A 227 10.46 0.43 -7.37
CA ILE A 227 11.19 -0.19 -6.26
C ILE A 227 10.25 -1.02 -5.40
N LYS A 228 9.12 -0.45 -4.97
CA LYS A 228 8.13 -1.15 -4.17
C LYS A 228 7.55 -2.37 -4.91
N GLY A 229 7.29 -2.24 -6.21
CA GLY A 229 6.88 -3.37 -7.06
C GLY A 229 7.92 -4.50 -7.07
N ALA A 230 9.19 -4.14 -7.25
CA ALA A 230 10.30 -5.09 -7.22
C ALA A 230 10.45 -5.78 -5.84
N GLN A 231 10.32 -5.03 -4.74
CA GLN A 231 10.35 -5.58 -3.38
C GLN A 231 9.19 -6.54 -3.09
N MET A 232 8.03 -6.31 -3.71
CA MET A 232 6.91 -7.25 -3.67
C MET A 232 7.14 -8.51 -4.51
N GLY A 233 8.22 -8.53 -5.35
CA GLY A 233 8.52 -9.61 -6.28
C GLY A 233 7.59 -9.64 -7.48
N ILE A 234 6.93 -8.52 -7.82
CA ILE A 234 5.98 -8.42 -8.94
C ILE A 234 6.75 -7.99 -10.20
N PRO A 235 6.82 -8.86 -11.23
CA PRO A 235 7.59 -8.57 -12.44
C PRO A 235 6.87 -7.66 -13.44
N VAL A 236 5.56 -7.48 -13.31
CA VAL A 236 4.72 -6.72 -14.24
C VAL A 236 4.05 -5.56 -13.55
N LEU A 237 4.40 -4.35 -13.96
CA LEU A 237 3.81 -3.10 -13.48
C LEU A 237 3.13 -2.36 -14.63
N LEU A 238 1.89 -1.99 -14.42
CA LEU A 238 1.04 -1.31 -15.40
C LEU A 238 0.57 0.04 -14.83
N THR A 239 0.50 1.04 -15.68
CA THR A 239 -0.10 2.34 -15.35
C THR A 239 -1.01 2.80 -16.46
N ARG A 240 -1.98 3.62 -16.09
CA ARG A 240 -2.90 4.28 -17.03
C ARG A 240 -2.35 5.62 -17.47
#